data_7df8ce9c2bfa0ff695b3fbf30ff9c02c
#
_entry.id   7df8ce9c2bfa0ff695b3fbf30ff9c02c
#
_cell.length_a   1.000
_cell.length_b   1.000
_cell.length_c   1.000
_cell.angle_alpha   90.00
_cell.angle_beta   90.00
_cell.angle_gamma   90.00
#
_symmetry.space_group_name_H-M   'P 1'
#
loop_
_entity.id
_entity.type
_entity.pdbx_description
1 polymer ?
#
loop_
_entity_poly.entity_id
_entity_poly.type
_entity_poly.pdbx_seq_one_letter_code
_entity_poly.pdbx_strand_id
1 'polypeptide(L)'
;VTEVMSNDRLPCTVIHNDEIIYYGCSVRLKSSQRGRSNESRVGFNIKFPSDNKFLGAHKTIAVDRSSQREIMIKHVVTRSGKIPGMYDDLAWVIQPRSNRATSGILMKSRYDDEWLENAIEDGEDGRMFEFELIYHPNNTNGGREGLKLPQPDGVVGVQMRNQGGDDKELYRWHWLIKNNRDADDYSGLINLLNTMGLSGQDYRDSIEEVVDVDQWLRSFAVQNLGGIGDNYATHGSGAWHNAIFYIRPTDGRAMYFPWDMDFTFTNGATSGVTPSTDLNKLIGIGPKYERAYYGHLLDIIETAFNAEYMGPWLRHYSDFLPSENLNGYSGYIRSRSNHVRNLIGNAVSKVSFRVTSKSGNDTDKSTIPVRGDAWVDVREIRLAGTDKGLDVRWVDDNSWEVNLPVKSGPNEYTLQGIGFGGEIIGSVKYSVTGNGSIDSAGPENLAISEIHYHPNPPSDEEVSLGFTDSSMFEWIELVNMSDSRTVDLSNVRFVNGIDFTIPSGTLLGPGKRIVIPANVAAFKQRYGNLNNGSLLNHSFLDSDGNNKLSNSGERIVLYSAANITISDFSYEDDRPWPVSADTGGYSLTLMMPGNNDPSEA
;
A
#
# COMPACT_ATOMS: atom_id res chain seq x y z
N VAL A 1 11.49 -41.07 14.25
CA VAL A 1 12.19 -39.78 14.20
C VAL A 1 12.44 -39.35 15.63
N THR A 2 13.69 -39.46 16.08
CA THR A 2 14.07 -39.12 17.45
C THR A 2 14.24 -37.61 17.66
N GLU A 3 14.28 -36.81 16.58
CA GLU A 3 14.47 -35.36 16.64
C GLU A 3 13.42 -34.62 15.81
N VAL A 4 12.18 -34.61 16.27
CA VAL A 4 11.09 -33.83 15.68
C VAL A 4 11.31 -32.33 15.75
N MET A 5 12.35 -31.88 16.45
CA MET A 5 12.69 -30.49 16.66
C MET A 5 13.72 -29.95 15.66
N SER A 6 14.41 -30.85 14.94
CA SER A 6 15.39 -30.46 13.93
C SER A 6 14.71 -29.73 12.76
N ASN A 7 15.36 -28.66 12.31
CA ASN A 7 15.04 -27.98 11.06
C ASN A 7 15.89 -28.49 9.88
N ASP A 8 16.68 -29.55 10.10
CA ASP A 8 17.52 -30.15 9.06
C ASP A 8 16.68 -30.64 7.90
N ARG A 9 17.20 -30.45 6.72
CA ARG A 9 16.57 -30.91 5.48
C ARG A 9 17.11 -32.25 5.07
N LEU A 10 16.22 -33.14 4.72
CA LEU A 10 16.56 -34.44 4.15
C LEU A 10 16.46 -34.38 2.62
N PRO A 11 17.39 -34.98 1.86
CA PRO A 11 17.29 -35.04 0.42
C PRO A 11 16.05 -35.85 0.00
N CYS A 12 15.40 -35.41 -1.08
CA CYS A 12 14.27 -36.10 -1.67
C CYS A 12 14.18 -35.85 -3.17
N THR A 13 13.39 -36.68 -3.84
CA THR A 13 12.94 -36.48 -5.22
C THR A 13 11.44 -36.28 -5.17
N VAL A 14 10.93 -35.33 -5.95
CA VAL A 14 9.49 -35.06 -6.10
C VAL A 14 9.07 -35.43 -7.52
N ILE A 15 7.98 -36.18 -7.64
CA ILE A 15 7.32 -36.48 -8.91
C ILE A 15 5.97 -35.80 -8.90
N HIS A 16 5.71 -34.95 -9.89
CA HIS A 16 4.47 -34.22 -10.03
C HIS A 16 3.65 -34.79 -11.19
N ASN A 17 2.42 -35.19 -10.89
CA ASN A 17 1.46 -35.77 -11.84
C ASN A 17 1.99 -36.98 -12.64
N ASP A 18 2.91 -37.75 -12.04
CA ASP A 18 3.58 -38.90 -12.67
C ASP A 18 4.38 -38.57 -13.96
N GLU A 19 4.59 -37.29 -14.24
CA GLU A 19 5.22 -36.81 -15.49
C GLU A 19 6.51 -36.03 -15.22
N ILE A 20 6.50 -35.09 -14.27
CA ILE A 20 7.62 -34.17 -14.03
C ILE A 20 8.40 -34.62 -12.80
N ILE A 21 9.69 -34.85 -12.98
CA ILE A 21 10.59 -35.29 -11.90
C ILE A 21 11.51 -34.15 -11.49
N TYR A 22 11.45 -33.77 -10.22
CA TYR A 22 12.34 -32.79 -9.61
C TYR A 22 13.37 -33.51 -8.76
N TYR A 23 14.61 -33.55 -9.24
CA TYR A 23 15.78 -34.09 -8.52
C TYR A 23 16.41 -33.03 -7.63
N GLY A 24 17.20 -33.46 -6.65
CA GLY A 24 17.94 -32.54 -5.79
C GLY A 24 17.06 -31.71 -4.83
N CYS A 25 15.82 -32.10 -4.66
CA CYS A 25 14.91 -31.48 -3.69
C CYS A 25 15.32 -31.81 -2.25
N SER A 26 14.84 -30.99 -1.31
CA SER A 26 15.00 -31.30 0.11
C SER A 26 13.74 -31.02 0.88
N VAL A 27 13.46 -31.83 1.89
CA VAL A 27 12.26 -31.76 2.71
C VAL A 27 12.59 -31.59 4.20
N ARG A 28 11.81 -30.83 4.90
CA ARG A 28 11.82 -30.76 6.37
C ARG A 28 10.41 -30.72 6.92
N LEU A 29 10.26 -31.03 8.22
CA LEU A 29 8.99 -30.89 8.89
C LEU A 29 8.55 -29.41 8.93
N LYS A 30 7.26 -29.16 8.67
CA LYS A 30 6.57 -27.90 8.90
C LYS A 30 5.96 -27.91 10.30
N SER A 31 5.40 -26.80 10.73
CA SER A 31 4.72 -26.54 11.98
C SER A 31 5.62 -26.15 13.15
N SER A 32 4.99 -25.49 14.12
CA SER A 32 5.59 -25.23 15.42
C SER A 32 6.01 -26.51 16.12
N GLN A 33 6.80 -26.38 17.15
CA GLN A 33 7.25 -27.52 17.97
C GLN A 33 6.07 -28.36 18.48
N ARG A 34 4.93 -27.73 18.78
CA ARG A 34 3.69 -28.41 19.23
C ARG A 34 3.09 -29.30 18.13
N GLY A 35 3.10 -28.84 16.89
CA GLY A 35 2.52 -29.57 15.76
C GLY A 35 3.36 -30.76 15.30
N ARG A 36 4.69 -30.69 15.44
CA ARG A 36 5.61 -31.72 14.92
C ARG A 36 5.56 -33.05 15.63
N SER A 37 5.13 -33.07 16.89
CA SER A 37 4.95 -34.31 17.65
C SER A 37 3.74 -35.12 17.19
N ASN A 38 2.81 -34.52 16.47
CA ASN A 38 1.62 -35.19 15.94
C ASN A 38 1.87 -35.66 14.51
N GLU A 39 2.21 -36.92 14.37
CA GLU A 39 2.50 -37.52 13.07
C GLU A 39 1.35 -37.42 12.04
N SER A 40 0.10 -37.34 12.47
CA SER A 40 -1.05 -37.24 11.56
C SER A 40 -1.28 -35.82 11.04
N ARG A 41 -0.75 -34.81 11.72
CA ARG A 41 -0.97 -33.38 11.43
C ARG A 41 0.26 -32.66 10.89
N VAL A 42 1.46 -33.21 11.07
CA VAL A 42 2.68 -32.55 10.63
C VAL A 42 2.73 -32.43 9.11
N GLY A 43 2.92 -31.20 8.63
CA GLY A 43 3.15 -30.89 7.24
C GLY A 43 4.63 -30.89 6.87
N PHE A 44 4.92 -30.54 5.61
CA PHE A 44 6.27 -30.54 5.07
C PHE A 44 6.56 -29.22 4.35
N ASN A 45 7.82 -28.78 4.43
CA ASN A 45 8.36 -27.76 3.54
C ASN A 45 9.34 -28.43 2.57
N ILE A 46 9.00 -28.39 1.30
CA ILE A 46 9.82 -28.95 0.21
C ILE A 46 10.53 -27.77 -0.46
N LYS A 47 11.87 -27.85 -0.55
CA LYS A 47 12.67 -26.87 -1.30
C LYS A 47 13.12 -27.53 -2.60
N PHE A 48 12.95 -26.81 -3.69
CA PHE A 48 13.37 -27.18 -5.04
C PHE A 48 14.68 -26.49 -5.38
N PRO A 49 15.48 -27.05 -6.33
CA PRO A 49 16.64 -26.37 -6.87
C PRO A 49 16.28 -25.02 -7.52
N SER A 50 17.20 -24.07 -7.49
CA SER A 50 16.96 -22.72 -8.06
C SER A 50 16.82 -22.73 -9.58
N ASP A 51 17.47 -23.69 -10.24
CA ASP A 51 17.45 -23.93 -11.69
C ASP A 51 16.32 -24.86 -12.16
N ASN A 52 15.58 -25.49 -11.22
CA ASN A 52 14.45 -26.35 -11.51
C ASN A 52 13.34 -26.19 -10.46
N LYS A 53 12.66 -25.04 -10.51
CA LYS A 53 11.61 -24.66 -9.57
C LYS A 53 10.33 -25.44 -9.83
N PHE A 54 9.54 -25.67 -8.78
CA PHE A 54 8.22 -26.29 -8.92
C PHE A 54 7.30 -25.42 -9.78
N LEU A 55 6.72 -25.99 -10.82
CA LEU A 55 5.92 -25.31 -11.82
C LEU A 55 6.63 -24.10 -12.47
N GLY A 56 7.95 -24.11 -12.51
CA GLY A 56 8.78 -23.05 -13.08
C GLY A 56 8.89 -21.78 -12.21
N ALA A 57 8.14 -21.68 -11.11
CA ALA A 57 8.02 -20.46 -10.31
C ALA A 57 8.42 -20.61 -8.83
N HIS A 58 8.13 -21.75 -8.20
CA HIS A 58 8.20 -21.86 -6.75
C HIS A 58 9.49 -22.53 -6.25
N LYS A 59 10.31 -21.79 -5.52
CA LYS A 59 11.51 -22.33 -4.83
C LYS A 59 11.15 -23.22 -3.65
N THR A 60 10.03 -22.96 -3.00
CA THR A 60 9.58 -23.70 -1.81
C THR A 60 8.08 -23.87 -1.80
N ILE A 61 7.62 -25.10 -1.53
CA ILE A 61 6.23 -25.43 -1.31
C ILE A 61 6.05 -25.96 0.11
N ALA A 62 5.03 -25.46 0.79
CA ALA A 62 4.55 -26.02 2.05
C ALA A 62 3.34 -26.92 1.77
N VAL A 63 3.40 -28.14 2.26
CA VAL A 63 2.28 -29.09 2.25
C VAL A 63 1.71 -29.15 3.66
N ASP A 64 0.47 -28.71 3.83
CA ASP A 64 -0.16 -28.56 5.13
C ASP A 64 -1.24 -29.61 5.37
N ARG A 65 -1.20 -30.25 6.53
CA ARG A 65 -2.13 -31.32 6.92
C ARG A 65 -3.10 -30.90 8.03
N SER A 66 -2.91 -29.71 8.63
CA SER A 66 -3.63 -29.39 9.85
C SER A 66 -5.00 -28.75 9.60
N SER A 67 -5.10 -27.71 8.86
CA SER A 67 -6.34 -26.94 8.74
C SER A 67 -6.60 -26.56 7.30
N GLN A 68 -7.05 -27.51 6.52
CA GLN A 68 -7.20 -27.39 5.07
C GLN A 68 -8.31 -26.42 4.67
N ARG A 69 -9.24 -26.08 5.58
CA ARG A 69 -10.25 -25.03 5.38
C ARG A 69 -9.67 -23.64 5.14
N GLU A 70 -8.39 -23.43 5.45
CA GLU A 70 -7.65 -22.21 5.11
C GLU A 70 -7.77 -21.86 3.62
N ILE A 71 -7.87 -22.85 2.72
CA ILE A 71 -8.02 -22.63 1.28
C ILE A 71 -9.24 -21.74 0.96
N MET A 72 -10.29 -21.81 1.76
CA MET A 72 -11.50 -21.01 1.55
C MET A 72 -11.25 -19.52 1.76
N ILE A 73 -10.55 -19.15 2.82
CA ILE A 73 -10.23 -17.74 3.07
C ILE A 73 -9.14 -17.22 2.14
N LYS A 74 -8.18 -18.07 1.77
CA LYS A 74 -7.17 -17.73 0.75
C LYS A 74 -7.83 -17.47 -0.60
N HIS A 75 -8.84 -18.25 -0.97
CA HIS A 75 -9.65 -18.00 -2.16
C HIS A 75 -10.34 -16.63 -2.09
N VAL A 76 -10.89 -16.25 -0.93
CA VAL A 76 -11.48 -14.92 -0.72
C VAL A 76 -10.43 -13.82 -0.83
N VAL A 77 -9.23 -13.99 -0.27
CA VAL A 77 -8.11 -13.03 -0.39
C VAL A 77 -7.78 -12.79 -1.87
N THR A 78 -7.55 -13.86 -2.62
CA THR A 78 -7.22 -13.76 -4.06
C THR A 78 -8.35 -13.09 -4.85
N ARG A 79 -9.61 -13.49 -4.62
CA ARG A 79 -10.77 -12.96 -5.33
C ARG A 79 -11.05 -11.50 -4.99
N SER A 80 -10.88 -11.10 -3.74
CA SER A 80 -11.13 -9.72 -3.31
C SER A 80 -10.12 -8.71 -3.89
N GLY A 81 -8.92 -9.16 -4.27
CA GLY A 81 -7.86 -8.33 -4.81
C GLY A 81 -7.28 -7.29 -3.84
N LYS A 82 -6.23 -6.60 -4.26
CA LYS A 82 -5.55 -5.54 -3.49
C LYS A 82 -4.95 -5.99 -2.15
N ILE A 83 -4.91 -7.29 -1.91
CA ILE A 83 -4.25 -7.93 -0.77
C ILE A 83 -3.29 -8.97 -1.34
N PRO A 84 -2.06 -9.04 -0.86
CA PRO A 84 -1.12 -10.07 -1.27
C PRO A 84 -1.67 -11.47 -0.99
N GLY A 85 -1.74 -12.31 -2.01
CA GLY A 85 -2.17 -13.69 -1.92
C GLY A 85 -1.09 -14.63 -2.42
N MET A 86 -0.70 -15.61 -1.60
CA MET A 86 0.21 -16.67 -2.05
C MET A 86 -0.54 -17.63 -2.98
N TYR A 87 0.19 -18.23 -3.93
CA TYR A 87 -0.32 -19.40 -4.64
C TYR A 87 -0.68 -20.53 -3.66
N ASP A 88 -1.83 -21.12 -3.85
CA ASP A 88 -2.29 -22.27 -3.10
C ASP A 88 -3.12 -23.20 -4.00
N ASP A 89 -3.08 -24.50 -3.69
CA ASP A 89 -3.81 -25.54 -4.38
C ASP A 89 -4.02 -26.74 -3.45
N LEU A 90 -4.80 -27.70 -3.90
CA LEU A 90 -4.95 -29.00 -3.27
C LEU A 90 -4.12 -30.04 -4.03
N ALA A 91 -3.35 -30.83 -3.30
CA ALA A 91 -2.52 -31.88 -3.85
C ALA A 91 -2.76 -33.22 -3.14
N TRP A 92 -2.66 -34.33 -3.89
CA TRP A 92 -2.54 -35.66 -3.33
C TRP A 92 -1.06 -35.98 -3.17
N VAL A 93 -0.61 -36.07 -1.91
CA VAL A 93 0.78 -36.37 -1.63
C VAL A 93 0.93 -37.84 -1.29
N ILE A 94 1.57 -38.57 -2.19
CA ILE A 94 1.91 -39.98 -2.00
C ILE A 94 3.30 -40.05 -1.34
N GLN A 95 3.40 -40.78 -0.25
CA GLN A 95 4.63 -40.95 0.50
C GLN A 95 4.98 -42.44 0.58
N PRO A 96 6.26 -42.79 0.84
CA PRO A 96 6.69 -44.19 0.97
C PRO A 96 5.90 -45.02 2.00
N ARG A 97 5.34 -44.37 3.04
CA ARG A 97 4.44 -45.01 3.99
C ARG A 97 3.01 -44.87 3.55
N SER A 98 2.32 -45.95 3.23
CA SER A 98 0.96 -46.00 2.69
C SER A 98 -0.11 -45.31 3.56
N ASN A 99 0.09 -45.33 4.88
CA ASN A 99 -0.85 -44.64 5.81
C ASN A 99 -0.76 -43.09 5.79
N ARG A 100 0.07 -42.54 4.92
CA ARG A 100 0.26 -41.10 4.74
C ARG A 100 -0.20 -40.59 3.37
N ALA A 101 -0.77 -41.48 2.53
CA ALA A 101 -1.05 -41.23 1.12
C ALA A 101 -2.56 -41.14 0.83
N THR A 102 -3.39 -40.58 1.72
CA THR A 102 -4.83 -40.90 1.65
C THR A 102 -5.81 -39.74 1.53
N SER A 103 -5.40 -38.51 1.36
CA SER A 103 -6.32 -37.37 1.22
C SER A 103 -5.72 -36.20 0.45
N GLY A 104 -6.55 -35.37 -0.13
CA GLY A 104 -6.15 -34.05 -0.61
C GLY A 104 -5.53 -33.24 0.54
N ILE A 105 -4.49 -32.49 0.25
CA ILE A 105 -3.74 -31.71 1.23
C ILE A 105 -3.54 -30.32 0.67
N LEU A 106 -3.67 -29.29 1.50
CA LEU A 106 -3.38 -27.92 1.12
C LEU A 106 -1.88 -27.73 0.82
N MET A 107 -1.60 -27.31 -0.39
CA MET A 107 -0.28 -26.93 -0.87
C MET A 107 -0.20 -25.40 -0.97
N LYS A 108 0.83 -24.81 -0.40
CA LYS A 108 1.02 -23.35 -0.36
C LYS A 108 2.40 -22.97 -0.85
N SER A 109 2.51 -21.93 -1.65
CA SER A 109 3.79 -21.25 -1.91
C SER A 109 4.19 -20.37 -0.71
N ARG A 110 5.13 -19.49 -0.92
CA ARG A 110 5.55 -18.48 0.06
C ARG A 110 5.63 -17.12 -0.63
N TYR A 111 5.60 -16.09 0.16
CA TYR A 111 6.08 -14.76 -0.24
C TYR A 111 7.62 -14.87 -0.30
N ASP A 112 8.15 -15.23 -1.44
CA ASP A 112 9.60 -15.26 -1.72
C ASP A 112 9.98 -14.12 -2.66
N ASP A 113 11.28 -13.95 -2.90
CA ASP A 113 11.80 -12.83 -3.68
C ASP A 113 11.14 -12.76 -5.07
N GLU A 114 10.91 -13.90 -5.73
CA GLU A 114 10.26 -13.94 -7.04
C GLU A 114 8.78 -13.56 -6.99
N TRP A 115 8.09 -13.93 -5.92
CA TRP A 115 6.72 -13.50 -5.71
C TRP A 115 6.67 -11.99 -5.47
N LEU A 116 7.58 -11.47 -4.64
CA LEU A 116 7.67 -10.05 -4.33
C LEU A 116 7.95 -9.23 -5.59
N GLU A 117 8.92 -9.64 -6.40
CA GLU A 117 9.29 -8.97 -7.66
C GLU A 117 8.15 -8.93 -8.68
N ASN A 118 7.36 -10.00 -8.77
CA ASN A 118 6.22 -10.04 -9.68
C ASN A 118 4.98 -9.31 -9.18
N ALA A 119 4.85 -9.08 -7.87
CA ALA A 119 3.66 -8.52 -7.25
C ALA A 119 3.79 -7.04 -6.86
N ILE A 120 5.01 -6.56 -6.67
CA ILE A 120 5.33 -5.23 -6.15
C ILE A 120 6.53 -4.70 -6.95
N GLU A 121 6.48 -3.45 -7.33
CA GLU A 121 7.60 -2.76 -8.00
C GLU A 121 8.85 -2.81 -7.12
N ASP A 122 9.98 -3.25 -7.71
CA ASP A 122 11.26 -3.52 -7.02
C ASP A 122 11.09 -4.40 -5.77
N GLY A 123 10.14 -5.32 -5.83
CA GLY A 123 9.64 -6.01 -4.64
C GLY A 123 10.68 -6.90 -3.95
N GLU A 124 11.66 -7.43 -4.67
CA GLU A 124 12.74 -8.21 -4.06
C GLU A 124 13.66 -7.36 -3.17
N ASP A 125 13.74 -6.04 -3.41
CA ASP A 125 14.58 -5.10 -2.66
C ASP A 125 13.96 -4.67 -1.32
N GLY A 126 12.67 -4.88 -1.13
CA GLY A 126 11.98 -4.59 0.13
C GLY A 126 12.43 -5.47 1.30
N ARG A 127 11.88 -5.23 2.47
CA ARG A 127 12.19 -5.99 3.70
C ARG A 127 10.93 -6.62 4.26
N MET A 128 10.94 -7.92 4.45
CA MET A 128 9.81 -8.68 4.95
C MET A 128 10.10 -9.28 6.32
N PHE A 129 9.17 -9.07 7.25
CA PHE A 129 9.26 -9.51 8.64
C PHE A 129 8.05 -10.37 9.01
N GLU A 130 8.29 -11.57 9.51
CA GLU A 130 7.26 -12.41 10.13
C GLU A 130 7.17 -12.10 11.61
N PHE A 131 5.98 -11.76 12.05
CA PHE A 131 5.62 -11.49 13.43
C PHE A 131 5.06 -12.77 14.06
N GLU A 132 5.83 -13.36 14.98
CA GLU A 132 5.55 -14.68 15.51
C GLU A 132 5.70 -14.71 17.04
N LEU A 133 5.09 -15.72 17.63
CA LEU A 133 5.24 -15.99 19.06
C LEU A 133 6.65 -16.46 19.41
N ILE A 134 7.13 -16.02 20.56
CA ILE A 134 8.35 -16.55 21.14
C ILE A 134 8.01 -17.73 22.04
N TYR A 135 8.66 -18.86 21.76
CA TYR A 135 8.56 -20.05 22.59
C TYR A 135 9.74 -20.11 23.55
N HIS A 136 9.47 -19.99 24.86
CA HIS A 136 10.48 -20.17 25.89
C HIS A 136 10.63 -21.65 26.22
N PRO A 137 11.78 -22.26 26.02
CA PRO A 137 12.05 -23.60 26.51
C PRO A 137 12.32 -23.54 28.01
N ASN A 138 11.30 -23.62 28.85
CA ASN A 138 11.45 -23.63 30.31
C ASN A 138 11.88 -25.00 30.82
N ASN A 139 11.47 -26.08 30.15
CA ASN A 139 11.87 -27.45 30.47
C ASN A 139 12.68 -28.04 29.32
N THR A 140 13.97 -27.98 29.45
CA THR A 140 14.87 -28.74 28.61
C THR A 140 15.47 -29.91 29.40
N ASN A 141 15.43 -31.10 28.83
CA ASN A 141 16.12 -32.23 29.40
C ASN A 141 17.65 -32.01 29.21
N GLY A 142 18.35 -31.70 30.29
CA GLY A 142 19.77 -31.33 30.21
C GLY A 142 20.06 -29.83 30.25
N GLY A 143 19.14 -29.02 30.76
CA GLY A 143 19.33 -27.59 30.94
C GLY A 143 19.11 -26.77 29.67
N ARG A 144 19.59 -25.53 29.66
CA ARG A 144 19.32 -24.52 28.60
C ARG A 144 19.71 -24.96 27.20
N GLU A 145 20.78 -25.76 27.07
CA GLU A 145 21.32 -26.29 25.83
C GLU A 145 20.85 -27.74 25.57
N GLY A 146 20.00 -28.28 26.43
CA GLY A 146 19.49 -29.63 26.29
C GLY A 146 18.42 -29.78 25.21
N LEU A 147 17.94 -31.03 25.08
CA LEU A 147 16.87 -31.38 24.13
C LEU A 147 15.61 -30.57 24.44
N LYS A 148 15.17 -29.76 23.50
CA LYS A 148 13.92 -28.96 23.62
C LYS A 148 12.71 -29.89 23.56
N LEU A 149 11.85 -29.79 24.55
CA LEU A 149 10.62 -30.57 24.56
C LEU A 149 9.65 -30.08 23.46
N PRO A 150 8.82 -30.99 22.92
CA PRO A 150 7.86 -30.65 21.87
C PRO A 150 6.82 -29.62 22.28
N GLN A 151 6.64 -29.40 23.57
CA GLN A 151 5.70 -28.41 24.12
C GLN A 151 6.47 -27.44 25.02
N PRO A 152 6.80 -26.25 24.56
CA PRO A 152 7.40 -25.23 25.40
C PRO A 152 6.39 -24.76 26.48
N ASP A 153 6.89 -24.51 27.68
CA ASP A 153 6.05 -24.17 28.83
C ASP A 153 5.52 -22.75 28.82
N GLY A 154 6.12 -21.88 28.03
CA GLY A 154 5.74 -20.48 27.94
C GLY A 154 5.73 -19.99 26.49
N VAL A 155 4.74 -19.19 26.19
CA VAL A 155 4.60 -18.46 24.93
C VAL A 155 4.47 -16.99 25.25
N VAL A 156 5.27 -16.15 24.62
CA VAL A 156 5.19 -14.69 24.76
C VAL A 156 4.79 -14.08 23.42
N GLY A 157 3.71 -13.32 23.45
CA GLY A 157 3.33 -12.43 22.36
C GLY A 157 4.09 -11.11 22.44
N VAL A 158 4.18 -10.43 21.33
CA VAL A 158 4.83 -9.14 21.19
C VAL A 158 3.79 -8.11 20.80
N GLN A 159 4.01 -6.87 21.10
CA GLN A 159 3.13 -5.77 20.69
C GLN A 159 3.75 -4.99 19.54
N MET A 160 2.89 -4.41 18.69
CA MET A 160 3.26 -3.52 17.60
C MET A 160 3.73 -2.15 18.15
N ARG A 161 4.88 -2.14 18.77
CA ARG A 161 5.50 -0.92 19.34
C ARG A 161 7.00 -1.09 19.52
N ASN A 162 7.69 0.02 19.73
CA ASN A 162 9.11 0.04 20.05
C ASN A 162 9.44 -0.88 21.25
N GLN A 163 10.52 -1.63 21.15
CA GLN A 163 10.99 -2.61 22.15
C GLN A 163 12.01 -2.04 23.13
N GLY A 164 12.10 -0.73 23.26
CA GLY A 164 12.97 -0.04 24.23
C GLY A 164 14.21 0.61 23.62
N GLY A 165 14.19 0.88 22.32
CA GLY A 165 15.25 1.59 21.59
C GLY A 165 15.36 1.20 20.14
N ASP A 166 16.35 1.73 19.45
CA ASP A 166 16.56 1.50 18.00
C ASP A 166 17.64 0.45 17.72
N ASP A 167 18.14 -0.25 18.75
CA ASP A 167 19.03 -1.38 18.57
C ASP A 167 18.26 -2.57 17.96
N LYS A 168 18.64 -2.98 16.74
CA LYS A 168 18.03 -4.09 16.01
C LYS A 168 18.05 -5.41 16.78
N GLU A 169 18.99 -5.61 17.70
CA GLU A 169 19.07 -6.84 18.51
C GLU A 169 17.86 -6.99 19.46
N LEU A 170 17.17 -5.90 19.81
CA LEU A 170 15.93 -5.93 20.57
C LEU A 170 14.76 -6.56 19.79
N TYR A 171 14.86 -6.53 18.46
CA TYR A 171 13.78 -6.96 17.54
C TYR A 171 13.96 -8.35 16.97
N ARG A 172 15.20 -8.86 16.84
CA ARG A 172 15.51 -10.14 16.18
C ARG A 172 14.74 -11.34 16.69
N TRP A 173 14.40 -11.39 17.95
CA TRP A 173 13.71 -12.51 18.55
C TRP A 173 12.22 -12.56 18.21
N HIS A 174 11.62 -11.41 17.96
CA HIS A 174 10.19 -11.24 17.77
C HIS A 174 9.80 -11.10 16.30
N TRP A 175 10.74 -10.60 15.51
CA TRP A 175 10.55 -10.21 14.12
C TRP A 175 11.54 -10.93 13.25
N LEU A 176 11.08 -12.02 12.61
CA LEU A 176 11.93 -12.84 11.79
C LEU A 176 12.05 -12.27 10.39
N ILE A 177 13.22 -11.78 10.03
CA ILE A 177 13.49 -11.34 8.66
C ILE A 177 13.38 -12.51 7.67
N LYS A 178 12.60 -12.35 6.61
CA LYS A 178 12.24 -13.44 5.67
C LYS A 178 12.99 -13.38 4.35
N ASN A 179 13.35 -12.18 3.88
CA ASN A 179 14.14 -11.95 2.67
C ASN A 179 15.33 -11.04 2.99
N ASN A 180 16.25 -10.87 2.04
CA ASN A 180 17.40 -9.96 2.13
C ASN A 180 18.15 -10.03 3.49
N ARG A 181 18.32 -11.23 4.01
CA ARG A 181 18.85 -11.45 5.36
C ARG A 181 20.27 -10.93 5.56
N ASP A 182 21.05 -10.91 4.48
CA ASP A 182 22.45 -10.47 4.52
C ASP A 182 22.57 -8.96 4.74
N ALA A 183 21.57 -8.18 4.32
CA ALA A 183 21.49 -6.76 4.61
C ALA A 183 21.26 -6.47 6.09
N ASP A 184 20.60 -7.39 6.80
CA ASP A 184 20.34 -7.31 8.23
C ASP A 184 19.74 -5.97 8.68
N ASP A 185 18.88 -5.41 7.82
CA ASP A 185 18.30 -4.08 7.95
C ASP A 185 16.92 -4.17 8.63
N TYR A 186 16.80 -3.55 9.79
CA TYR A 186 15.60 -3.43 10.60
C TYR A 186 15.05 -1.99 10.66
N SER A 187 15.65 -1.05 9.96
CA SER A 187 15.33 0.38 10.07
C SER A 187 13.85 0.67 9.78
N GLY A 188 13.33 0.15 8.68
CA GLY A 188 11.92 0.33 8.32
C GLY A 188 10.95 -0.33 9.31
N LEU A 189 11.30 -1.50 9.88
CA LEU A 189 10.52 -2.12 10.94
C LEU A 189 10.54 -1.28 12.22
N ILE A 190 11.69 -0.77 12.63
CA ILE A 190 11.83 0.07 13.83
C ILE A 190 11.00 1.35 13.66
N ASN A 191 11.04 1.97 12.47
CA ASN A 191 10.20 3.13 12.14
C ASN A 191 8.70 2.80 12.23
N LEU A 192 8.27 1.68 11.68
CA LEU A 192 6.90 1.19 11.81
C LEU A 192 6.48 1.05 13.29
N LEU A 193 7.31 0.39 14.10
CA LEU A 193 7.00 0.11 15.51
C LEU A 193 7.04 1.39 16.37
N ASN A 194 7.92 2.34 16.05
CA ASN A 194 7.95 3.66 16.67
C ASN A 194 6.63 4.40 16.38
N THR A 195 6.23 4.46 15.10
CA THR A 195 5.00 5.12 14.67
C THR A 195 3.76 4.47 15.27
N MET A 196 3.70 3.13 15.28
CA MET A 196 2.61 2.39 15.94
C MET A 196 2.55 2.63 17.46
N GLY A 197 3.65 3.04 18.07
CA GLY A 197 3.74 3.44 19.49
C GLY A 197 3.22 4.84 19.78
N LEU A 198 3.15 5.75 18.79
CA LEU A 198 2.66 7.12 18.94
C LEU A 198 1.17 7.17 19.30
N SER A 199 0.69 8.34 19.70
CA SER A 199 -0.73 8.56 20.01
C SER A 199 -1.15 10.00 19.68
N GLY A 200 -2.46 10.25 19.65
CA GLY A 200 -3.00 11.60 19.43
C GLY A 200 -2.65 12.17 18.06
N GLN A 201 -2.19 13.42 18.02
CA GLN A 201 -1.89 14.13 16.78
C GLN A 201 -0.64 13.55 16.09
N ASP A 202 0.43 13.26 16.84
CA ASP A 202 1.68 12.72 16.28
C ASP A 202 1.44 11.40 15.50
N TYR A 203 0.55 10.55 16.01
CA TYR A 203 0.15 9.33 15.30
C TYR A 203 -0.60 9.63 14.00
N ARG A 204 -1.54 10.60 14.04
CA ARG A 204 -2.31 10.99 12.87
C ARG A 204 -1.45 11.55 11.75
N ASP A 205 -0.45 12.35 12.12
CA ASP A 205 0.41 13.04 11.16
C ASP A 205 1.45 12.10 10.53
N SER A 206 1.82 11.01 11.22
CA SER A 206 2.90 10.13 10.78
C SER A 206 2.45 8.81 10.14
N ILE A 207 1.25 8.33 10.42
CA ILE A 207 0.87 6.94 10.09
C ILE A 207 0.78 6.68 8.58
N GLU A 208 0.27 7.62 7.79
CA GLU A 208 0.16 7.47 6.33
C GLU A 208 1.51 7.52 5.61
N GLU A 209 2.55 8.09 6.23
CA GLU A 209 3.91 8.10 5.70
C GLU A 209 4.61 6.76 5.89
N VAL A 210 4.20 5.97 6.89
CA VAL A 210 4.87 4.74 7.31
C VAL A 210 4.06 3.49 6.98
N VAL A 211 2.74 3.61 6.80
CA VAL A 211 1.82 2.49 6.59
C VAL A 211 0.96 2.74 5.35
N ASP A 212 0.81 1.72 4.51
CA ASP A 212 -0.24 1.69 3.50
C ASP A 212 -1.58 1.38 4.18
N VAL A 213 -2.21 2.44 4.71
CA VAL A 213 -3.39 2.32 5.57
C VAL A 213 -4.57 1.65 4.86
N ASP A 214 -4.81 1.98 3.58
CA ASP A 214 -5.91 1.37 2.79
C ASP A 214 -5.72 -0.13 2.63
N GLN A 215 -4.49 -0.57 2.33
CA GLN A 215 -4.14 -1.98 2.21
C GLN A 215 -4.25 -2.71 3.57
N TRP A 216 -3.82 -2.09 4.68
CA TRP A 216 -3.98 -2.66 6.01
C TRP A 216 -5.45 -2.84 6.39
N LEU A 217 -6.29 -1.82 6.19
CA LEU A 217 -7.72 -1.90 6.46
C LEU A 217 -8.39 -3.03 5.67
N ARG A 218 -8.01 -3.23 4.41
CA ARG A 218 -8.52 -4.35 3.60
C ARG A 218 -8.04 -5.70 4.11
N SER A 219 -6.78 -5.82 4.52
CA SER A 219 -6.24 -7.05 5.14
C SER A 219 -6.93 -7.38 6.47
N PHE A 220 -7.21 -6.38 7.29
CA PHE A 220 -8.04 -6.55 8.48
C PHE A 220 -9.46 -7.00 8.14
N ALA A 221 -10.09 -6.38 7.13
CA ALA A 221 -11.46 -6.67 6.75
C ALA A 221 -11.64 -8.14 6.32
N VAL A 222 -10.79 -8.67 5.43
CA VAL A 222 -10.91 -10.05 4.95
C VAL A 222 -10.72 -11.05 6.10
N GLN A 223 -9.77 -10.82 6.99
CA GLN A 223 -9.49 -11.71 8.10
C GLN A 223 -10.59 -11.67 9.16
N ASN A 224 -11.13 -10.50 9.44
CA ASN A 224 -12.29 -10.35 10.33
C ASN A 224 -13.56 -10.99 9.74
N LEU A 225 -13.80 -10.89 8.43
CA LEU A 225 -14.89 -11.62 7.76
C LEU A 225 -14.69 -13.13 7.85
N GLY A 226 -13.48 -13.62 7.63
CA GLY A 226 -13.12 -15.02 7.79
C GLY A 226 -13.24 -15.55 9.22
N GLY A 227 -13.37 -14.67 10.21
CA GLY A 227 -13.49 -15.04 11.61
C GLY A 227 -12.32 -15.90 12.10
N ILE A 228 -11.10 -15.48 11.75
CA ILE A 228 -9.87 -16.21 12.07
C ILE A 228 -9.59 -16.06 13.57
N GLY A 229 -9.51 -17.17 14.30
CA GLY A 229 -9.42 -17.13 15.76
C GLY A 229 -8.03 -16.91 16.34
N ASP A 230 -7.00 -16.95 15.54
CA ASP A 230 -5.61 -16.99 16.00
C ASP A 230 -4.67 -16.19 15.08
N ASN A 231 -4.94 -14.88 14.95
CA ASN A 231 -4.03 -14.01 14.22
C ASN A 231 -4.08 -12.56 14.70
N TYR A 232 -3.15 -11.74 14.20
CA TYR A 232 -3.01 -10.33 14.52
C TYR A 232 -4.29 -9.52 14.26
N ALA A 233 -5.01 -9.79 13.17
CA ALA A 233 -6.20 -9.01 12.79
C ALA A 233 -7.38 -9.18 13.74
N THR A 234 -7.46 -10.31 14.42
CA THR A 234 -8.64 -10.69 15.22
C THR A 234 -8.37 -10.76 16.72
N HIS A 235 -7.16 -10.43 17.15
CA HIS A 235 -6.78 -10.48 18.56
C HIS A 235 -6.97 -9.14 19.26
N GLY A 236 -7.74 -9.14 20.35
CA GLY A 236 -8.07 -7.93 21.11
C GLY A 236 -6.98 -7.50 22.10
N SER A 237 -6.31 -8.43 22.74
CA SER A 237 -5.16 -8.20 23.64
C SER A 237 -4.50 -9.54 23.95
N GLY A 238 -3.18 -9.59 24.02
CA GLY A 238 -2.43 -10.79 24.39
C GLY A 238 -1.40 -11.20 23.36
N ALA A 239 -1.27 -12.48 23.09
CA ALA A 239 -0.24 -13.03 22.22
C ALA A 239 -0.46 -12.69 20.74
N TRP A 240 0.05 -11.57 20.32
CA TRP A 240 0.03 -11.11 18.93
C TRP A 240 0.96 -11.97 18.09
N HIS A 241 0.49 -12.45 16.96
CA HIS A 241 1.29 -13.26 16.02
C HIS A 241 0.53 -13.49 14.71
N ASN A 242 1.09 -14.34 13.84
CA ASN A 242 0.50 -14.70 12.56
C ASN A 242 0.26 -13.49 11.65
N ALA A 243 1.31 -12.70 11.45
CA ALA A 243 1.32 -11.58 10.51
C ALA A 243 2.65 -11.50 9.78
N ILE A 244 2.63 -10.98 8.58
CA ILE A 244 3.81 -10.59 7.85
C ILE A 244 3.69 -9.10 7.51
N PHE A 245 4.75 -8.35 7.78
CA PHE A 245 4.87 -6.95 7.40
C PHE A 245 5.98 -6.84 6.37
N TYR A 246 5.68 -6.11 5.31
CA TYR A 246 6.60 -5.89 4.21
C TYR A 246 6.81 -4.39 4.02
N ILE A 247 8.06 -3.94 4.13
CA ILE A 247 8.46 -2.56 3.90
C ILE A 247 8.78 -2.40 2.43
N ARG A 248 7.99 -1.61 1.69
CA ARG A 248 8.20 -1.36 0.26
C ARG A 248 9.48 -0.57 0.03
N PRO A 249 10.28 -0.89 -1.00
CA PRO A 249 11.50 -0.14 -1.30
C PRO A 249 11.21 1.24 -1.90
N THR A 250 10.12 1.40 -2.64
CA THR A 250 9.80 2.60 -3.40
C THR A 250 9.37 3.80 -2.54
N ASP A 251 8.71 3.56 -1.40
CA ASP A 251 8.18 4.62 -0.53
C ASP A 251 8.37 4.37 0.97
N GLY A 252 9.02 3.28 1.35
CA GLY A 252 9.27 2.92 2.75
C GLY A 252 8.04 2.51 3.55
N ARG A 253 6.84 2.43 2.93
CA ARG A 253 5.60 2.11 3.64
C ARG A 253 5.47 0.62 3.91
N ALA A 254 4.96 0.31 5.09
CA ALA A 254 4.66 -1.05 5.51
C ALA A 254 3.33 -1.53 4.94
N MET A 255 3.33 -2.68 4.28
CA MET A 255 2.16 -3.46 3.91
C MET A 255 1.94 -4.58 4.93
N TYR A 256 0.69 -4.97 5.13
CA TYR A 256 0.28 -6.09 5.98
C TYR A 256 -0.21 -7.27 5.14
N PHE A 257 0.52 -8.39 5.18
CA PHE A 257 0.18 -9.62 4.46
C PHE A 257 -0.51 -10.60 5.41
N PRO A 258 -1.72 -11.10 5.07
CA PRO A 258 -2.36 -12.16 5.83
C PRO A 258 -1.49 -13.41 5.89
N TRP A 259 -1.35 -13.97 7.10
CA TRP A 259 -0.48 -15.12 7.35
C TRP A 259 -1.11 -16.09 8.31
N ASP A 260 -0.88 -17.40 8.10
CA ASP A 260 -1.32 -18.53 8.94
C ASP A 260 -2.81 -18.46 9.33
N MET A 261 -3.68 -18.44 8.32
CA MET A 261 -5.13 -18.30 8.47
C MET A 261 -5.85 -19.64 8.72
N ASP A 262 -5.18 -20.61 9.30
CA ASP A 262 -5.70 -21.97 9.50
C ASP A 262 -6.84 -22.06 10.51
N PHE A 263 -7.00 -21.07 11.40
CA PHE A 263 -8.12 -20.93 12.31
C PHE A 263 -9.33 -20.19 11.71
N THR A 264 -9.47 -20.23 10.39
CA THR A 264 -10.64 -19.67 9.68
C THR A 264 -11.96 -20.26 10.20
N PHE A 265 -12.99 -19.42 10.31
CA PHE A 265 -14.35 -19.72 10.79
C PHE A 265 -14.44 -20.18 12.25
N THR A 266 -13.48 -19.85 13.10
CA THR A 266 -13.52 -20.21 14.51
C THR A 266 -14.18 -19.16 15.39
N ASN A 267 -14.09 -17.88 15.02
CA ASN A 267 -14.86 -16.84 15.70
C ASN A 267 -16.34 -16.89 15.29
N GLY A 268 -17.23 -16.54 16.20
CA GLY A 268 -18.67 -16.59 15.94
C GLY A 268 -19.08 -15.71 14.75
N ALA A 269 -20.06 -16.15 13.96
CA ALA A 269 -20.56 -15.38 12.81
C ALA A 269 -21.14 -14.01 13.21
N THR A 270 -21.51 -13.82 14.46
CA THR A 270 -22.04 -12.57 15.03
C THR A 270 -21.01 -11.79 15.86
N SER A 271 -19.75 -12.18 15.84
CA SER A 271 -18.66 -11.43 16.50
C SER A 271 -18.47 -10.05 15.88
N GLY A 272 -17.98 -9.09 16.66
CA GLY A 272 -17.61 -7.76 16.16
C GLY A 272 -16.59 -7.81 15.01
N VAL A 273 -16.43 -6.70 14.31
CA VAL A 273 -15.49 -6.58 13.17
C VAL A 273 -14.24 -5.76 13.52
N THR A 274 -14.14 -5.26 14.73
CA THR A 274 -13.01 -4.44 15.20
C THR A 274 -12.37 -4.99 16.47
N PRO A 275 -11.98 -6.28 16.53
CA PRO A 275 -11.42 -6.88 17.73
C PRO A 275 -10.00 -6.43 18.05
N SER A 276 -9.21 -6.04 17.04
CA SER A 276 -7.82 -5.61 17.20
C SER A 276 -7.71 -4.20 17.75
N THR A 277 -6.81 -3.99 18.73
CA THR A 277 -6.50 -2.64 19.26
C THR A 277 -5.84 -1.74 18.23
N ASP A 278 -4.98 -2.30 17.38
CA ASP A 278 -4.29 -1.52 16.34
C ASP A 278 -5.24 -1.15 15.20
N LEU A 279 -6.18 -2.03 14.84
CA LEU A 279 -7.27 -1.68 13.93
C LEU A 279 -8.13 -0.54 14.51
N ASN A 280 -8.54 -0.64 15.79
CA ASN A 280 -9.32 0.41 16.44
C ASN A 280 -8.56 1.74 16.47
N LYS A 281 -7.24 1.68 16.66
CA LYS A 281 -6.39 2.87 16.62
C LYS A 281 -6.35 3.49 15.22
N LEU A 282 -6.22 2.68 14.16
CA LEU A 282 -6.25 3.14 12.76
C LEU A 282 -7.59 3.80 12.40
N ILE A 283 -8.71 3.12 12.62
CA ILE A 283 -10.04 3.68 12.30
C ILE A 283 -10.37 4.90 13.17
N GLY A 284 -9.85 4.97 14.39
CA GLY A 284 -10.00 6.11 15.29
C GLY A 284 -9.25 7.39 14.89
N ILE A 285 -8.43 7.36 13.82
CA ILE A 285 -7.77 8.57 13.31
C ILE A 285 -8.80 9.58 12.80
N GLY A 286 -9.86 9.11 12.13
CA GLY A 286 -10.93 9.96 11.64
C GLY A 286 -11.89 9.23 10.70
N PRO A 287 -12.96 9.90 10.27
CA PRO A 287 -14.02 9.31 9.45
C PRO A 287 -13.52 8.69 8.13
N LYS A 288 -12.46 9.23 7.53
CA LYS A 288 -11.81 8.70 6.32
C LYS A 288 -11.50 7.20 6.45
N TYR A 289 -10.95 6.80 7.58
CA TYR A 289 -10.44 5.44 7.80
C TYR A 289 -11.53 4.49 8.26
N GLU A 290 -12.44 4.93 9.11
CA GLU A 290 -13.60 4.14 9.52
C GLU A 290 -14.49 3.81 8.31
N ARG A 291 -14.79 4.82 7.49
CA ARG A 291 -15.49 4.64 6.21
C ARG A 291 -14.78 3.66 5.28
N ALA A 292 -13.46 3.81 5.10
CA ALA A 292 -12.68 2.92 4.25
C ALA A 292 -12.75 1.48 4.75
N TYR A 293 -12.65 1.26 6.05
CA TYR A 293 -12.77 -0.07 6.64
C TYR A 293 -14.15 -0.69 6.39
N TYR A 294 -15.22 0.04 6.65
CA TYR A 294 -16.59 -0.42 6.38
C TYR A 294 -16.83 -0.66 4.89
N GLY A 295 -16.29 0.18 4.03
CA GLY A 295 -16.35 0.01 2.60
C GLY A 295 -15.63 -1.24 2.12
N HIS A 296 -14.44 -1.54 2.65
CA HIS A 296 -13.74 -2.80 2.36
C HIS A 296 -14.52 -4.02 2.80
N LEU A 297 -15.14 -4.00 3.99
CA LEU A 297 -16.00 -5.09 4.44
C LEU A 297 -17.17 -5.32 3.48
N LEU A 298 -17.86 -4.25 3.06
CA LEU A 298 -18.98 -4.35 2.11
C LEU A 298 -18.53 -4.86 0.75
N ASP A 299 -17.48 -4.30 0.18
CA ASP A 299 -16.93 -4.72 -1.11
C ASP A 299 -16.54 -6.20 -1.11
N ILE A 300 -15.83 -6.67 -0.09
CA ILE A 300 -15.46 -8.08 0.03
C ILE A 300 -16.70 -8.98 0.18
N ILE A 301 -17.72 -8.54 0.92
CA ILE A 301 -18.98 -9.27 1.04
C ILE A 301 -19.69 -9.35 -0.32
N GLU A 302 -19.76 -8.25 -1.06
CA GLU A 302 -20.46 -8.24 -2.36
C GLU A 302 -19.74 -9.05 -3.44
N THR A 303 -18.39 -9.05 -3.42
CA THR A 303 -17.58 -9.62 -4.51
C THR A 303 -17.07 -11.04 -4.24
N ALA A 304 -16.79 -11.39 -2.97
CA ALA A 304 -16.06 -12.61 -2.63
C ALA A 304 -16.62 -13.36 -1.42
N PHE A 305 -16.99 -12.69 -0.34
CA PHE A 305 -17.40 -13.35 0.90
C PHE A 305 -18.93 -13.40 1.06
N ASN A 306 -19.60 -14.09 0.16
CA ASN A 306 -21.05 -14.32 0.22
C ASN A 306 -21.41 -15.75 -0.14
N ALA A 307 -22.60 -16.19 0.28
CA ALA A 307 -23.01 -17.59 0.11
C ALA A 307 -23.29 -17.96 -1.36
N GLU A 308 -23.63 -17.00 -2.20
CA GLU A 308 -23.90 -17.23 -3.62
C GLU A 308 -22.60 -17.54 -4.37
N TYR A 309 -21.59 -16.68 -4.21
CA TYR A 309 -20.29 -16.86 -4.82
C TYR A 309 -19.52 -18.04 -4.21
N MET A 310 -19.48 -18.16 -2.87
CA MET A 310 -18.70 -19.20 -2.18
C MET A 310 -19.34 -20.58 -2.24
N GLY A 311 -20.64 -20.68 -2.45
CA GLY A 311 -21.34 -21.97 -2.46
C GLY A 311 -20.79 -23.01 -3.45
N PRO A 312 -20.59 -22.68 -4.72
CA PRO A 312 -19.91 -23.56 -5.68
C PRO A 312 -18.50 -23.98 -5.26
N TRP A 313 -17.70 -23.04 -4.72
CA TRP A 313 -16.34 -23.31 -4.27
C TRP A 313 -16.30 -24.20 -3.03
N LEU A 314 -17.21 -24.02 -2.08
CA LEU A 314 -17.35 -24.91 -0.91
C LEU A 314 -17.62 -26.36 -1.36
N ARG A 315 -18.48 -26.57 -2.34
CA ARG A 315 -18.74 -27.91 -2.92
C ARG A 315 -17.50 -28.45 -3.61
N HIS A 316 -16.89 -27.66 -4.49
CA HIS A 316 -15.70 -28.05 -5.25
C HIS A 316 -14.59 -28.53 -4.31
N TYR A 317 -14.22 -27.73 -3.31
CA TYR A 317 -13.16 -28.12 -2.38
C TYR A 317 -13.57 -29.26 -1.45
N SER A 318 -14.87 -29.41 -1.13
CA SER A 318 -15.34 -30.55 -0.33
C SER A 318 -15.13 -31.89 -1.04
N ASP A 319 -15.20 -31.91 -2.37
CA ASP A 319 -14.99 -33.14 -3.15
C ASP A 319 -13.53 -33.64 -3.05
N PHE A 320 -12.59 -32.73 -2.88
CA PHE A 320 -11.17 -33.05 -2.70
C PHE A 320 -10.77 -33.23 -1.23
N LEU A 321 -11.54 -32.69 -0.30
CA LEU A 321 -11.27 -32.70 1.14
C LEU A 321 -12.44 -33.35 1.91
N PRO A 322 -12.72 -34.64 1.70
CA PRO A 322 -13.89 -35.29 2.29
C PRO A 322 -13.85 -35.36 3.83
N SER A 323 -12.67 -35.20 4.43
CA SER A 323 -12.52 -35.10 5.89
C SER A 323 -12.92 -33.75 6.47
N GLU A 324 -13.03 -32.71 5.62
CA GLU A 324 -13.43 -31.34 6.00
C GLU A 324 -14.87 -31.11 5.54
N ASN A 325 -15.77 -30.82 6.47
CA ASN A 325 -17.15 -30.47 6.12
C ASN A 325 -17.24 -29.01 5.64
N LEU A 326 -16.61 -28.69 4.49
CA LEU A 326 -16.57 -27.31 3.98
C LEU A 326 -17.97 -26.80 3.61
N ASN A 327 -18.87 -27.64 3.12
CA ASN A 327 -20.25 -27.25 2.83
C ASN A 327 -20.99 -26.69 4.05
N GLY A 328 -20.64 -27.13 5.27
CA GLY A 328 -21.19 -26.63 6.51
C GLY A 328 -20.93 -25.14 6.75
N TYR A 329 -19.90 -24.57 6.13
CA TYR A 329 -19.57 -23.15 6.29
C TYR A 329 -20.43 -22.20 5.46
N SER A 330 -21.26 -22.68 4.54
CA SER A 330 -22.21 -21.84 3.80
C SER A 330 -23.15 -21.06 4.73
N GLY A 331 -23.62 -21.72 5.81
CA GLY A 331 -24.42 -21.07 6.84
C GLY A 331 -23.66 -19.99 7.60
N TYR A 332 -22.41 -20.26 7.93
CA TYR A 332 -21.52 -19.28 8.58
C TYR A 332 -21.34 -18.04 7.70
N ILE A 333 -20.95 -18.22 6.43
CA ILE A 333 -20.70 -17.12 5.48
C ILE A 333 -21.95 -16.24 5.35
N ARG A 334 -23.12 -16.85 5.16
CA ARG A 334 -24.41 -16.12 5.08
C ARG A 334 -24.70 -15.32 6.33
N SER A 335 -24.58 -15.95 7.49
CA SER A 335 -24.85 -15.31 8.78
C SER A 335 -23.87 -14.18 9.06
N ARG A 336 -22.59 -14.40 8.76
CA ARG A 336 -21.52 -13.40 8.94
C ARG A 336 -21.74 -12.18 8.04
N SER A 337 -21.96 -12.40 6.75
CA SER A 337 -22.22 -11.32 5.78
C SER A 337 -23.43 -10.48 6.18
N ASN A 338 -24.54 -11.11 6.57
CA ASN A 338 -25.74 -10.41 7.02
C ASN A 338 -25.49 -9.63 8.32
N HIS A 339 -24.81 -10.24 9.28
CA HIS A 339 -24.47 -9.58 10.53
C HIS A 339 -23.63 -8.32 10.29
N VAL A 340 -22.58 -8.43 9.46
CA VAL A 340 -21.69 -7.31 9.19
C VAL A 340 -22.42 -6.18 8.44
N ARG A 341 -23.26 -6.51 7.43
CA ARG A 341 -24.09 -5.50 6.76
C ARG A 341 -25.00 -4.76 7.73
N ASN A 342 -25.64 -5.49 8.65
CA ASN A 342 -26.51 -4.89 9.67
C ASN A 342 -25.71 -4.02 10.65
N LEU A 343 -24.52 -4.48 11.06
CA LEU A 343 -23.63 -3.72 11.94
C LEU A 343 -23.26 -2.38 11.30
N ILE A 344 -22.81 -2.39 10.02
CA ILE A 344 -22.46 -1.18 9.29
C ILE A 344 -23.67 -0.27 9.10
N GLY A 345 -24.83 -0.83 8.71
CA GLY A 345 -26.08 -0.07 8.54
C GLY A 345 -26.59 0.58 9.82
N ASN A 346 -26.31 -0.02 10.98
CA ASN A 346 -26.63 0.55 12.29
C ASN A 346 -25.61 1.61 12.73
N ALA A 347 -24.33 1.45 12.38
CA ALA A 347 -23.28 2.41 12.69
C ALA A 347 -23.38 3.66 11.79
N VAL A 348 -23.58 3.47 10.49
CA VAL A 348 -23.61 4.55 9.49
C VAL A 348 -24.90 4.47 8.67
N SER A 349 -25.80 5.43 8.86
CA SER A 349 -27.06 5.49 8.14
C SER A 349 -26.85 5.60 6.64
N LYS A 350 -27.55 4.76 5.84
CA LYS A 350 -27.41 4.78 4.39
C LYS A 350 -27.96 6.07 3.79
N VAL A 351 -27.11 6.75 3.01
CA VAL A 351 -27.47 7.97 2.26
C VAL A 351 -27.08 7.79 0.79
N SER A 352 -27.76 8.47 -0.12
CA SER A 352 -27.38 8.50 -1.53
C SER A 352 -26.26 9.49 -1.76
N PHE A 353 -25.41 9.23 -2.76
CA PHE A 353 -24.42 10.20 -3.21
C PHE A 353 -25.12 11.47 -3.73
N ARG A 354 -24.81 12.62 -3.14
CA ARG A 354 -25.40 13.90 -3.51
C ARG A 354 -24.53 15.08 -3.10
N VAL A 355 -24.72 16.22 -3.76
CA VAL A 355 -24.22 17.52 -3.34
C VAL A 355 -25.29 18.20 -2.48
N THR A 356 -24.88 18.75 -1.33
CA THR A 356 -25.73 19.54 -0.42
C THR A 356 -25.46 21.04 -0.53
N SER A 357 -24.30 21.44 -1.05
CA SER A 357 -24.02 22.83 -1.38
C SER A 357 -24.98 23.36 -2.45
N LYS A 358 -25.42 24.63 -2.31
CA LYS A 358 -26.29 25.29 -3.29
C LYS A 358 -25.51 25.45 -4.61
N SER A 359 -26.08 24.97 -5.71
CA SER A 359 -25.57 25.15 -7.07
C SER A 359 -26.03 26.50 -7.64
N GLY A 360 -25.30 27.06 -8.60
CA GLY A 360 -25.59 28.31 -9.28
C GLY A 360 -25.26 29.57 -8.45
N ASN A 361 -24.36 29.46 -7.48
CA ASN A 361 -23.84 30.60 -6.73
C ASN A 361 -22.77 31.35 -7.54
N ASP A 362 -22.55 32.60 -7.18
CA ASP A 362 -21.44 33.43 -7.66
C ASP A 362 -20.28 33.39 -6.64
N THR A 363 -19.05 33.51 -7.12
CA THR A 363 -17.86 33.64 -6.27
C THR A 363 -16.78 34.49 -6.94
N ASP A 364 -16.05 35.26 -6.14
CA ASP A 364 -14.86 35.99 -6.58
C ASP A 364 -13.56 35.19 -6.32
N LYS A 365 -13.68 33.98 -5.75
CA LYS A 365 -12.53 33.12 -5.40
C LYS A 365 -12.17 32.19 -6.54
N SER A 366 -10.90 31.83 -6.63
CA SER A 366 -10.36 30.82 -7.54
C SER A 366 -10.76 29.38 -7.19
N THR A 367 -11.26 29.15 -5.97
CA THR A 367 -11.75 27.84 -5.50
C THR A 367 -13.02 28.00 -4.67
N ILE A 368 -13.88 26.98 -4.69
CA ILE A 368 -15.10 26.95 -3.88
C ILE A 368 -15.23 25.61 -3.13
N PRO A 369 -15.47 25.63 -1.80
CA PRO A 369 -15.78 24.42 -1.07
C PRO A 369 -17.19 23.92 -1.43
N VAL A 370 -17.27 22.68 -1.86
CA VAL A 370 -18.51 21.98 -2.18
C VAL A 370 -18.69 20.80 -1.23
N ARG A 371 -19.86 20.74 -0.61
CA ARG A 371 -20.24 19.72 0.37
C ARG A 371 -21.29 18.79 -0.19
N GLY A 372 -21.30 17.58 0.32
CA GLY A 372 -22.28 16.59 -0.03
C GLY A 372 -22.31 15.43 0.95
N ASP A 373 -23.14 14.45 0.61
CA ASP A 373 -23.27 13.22 1.36
C ASP A 373 -22.93 12.02 0.46
N ALA A 374 -22.33 11.01 1.07
CA ALA A 374 -22.04 9.71 0.45
C ALA A 374 -21.98 8.64 1.54
N TRP A 375 -22.60 7.49 1.28
CA TRP A 375 -22.47 6.36 2.19
C TRP A 375 -21.07 5.70 2.07
N VAL A 376 -20.75 4.75 2.94
CA VAL A 376 -19.45 4.08 3.02
C VAL A 376 -19.10 3.21 1.79
N ASP A 377 -20.04 2.97 0.88
CA ASP A 377 -19.81 2.32 -0.41
C ASP A 377 -19.08 3.22 -1.43
N VAL A 378 -19.05 4.53 -1.20
CA VAL A 378 -18.27 5.47 -1.99
C VAL A 378 -16.85 5.57 -1.42
N ARG A 379 -15.88 5.09 -2.20
CA ARG A 379 -14.45 5.12 -1.85
C ARG A 379 -13.82 6.48 -2.13
N GLU A 380 -14.12 7.04 -3.30
CA GLU A 380 -13.56 8.32 -3.74
C GLU A 380 -14.57 9.15 -4.52
N ILE A 381 -14.30 10.43 -4.67
CA ILE A 381 -15.11 11.36 -5.47
C ILE A 381 -14.23 11.87 -6.61
N ARG A 382 -14.72 11.80 -7.84
CA ARG A 382 -14.03 12.26 -9.06
C ARG A 382 -14.84 13.31 -9.80
N LEU A 383 -14.15 14.11 -10.60
CA LEU A 383 -14.78 14.81 -11.72
C LEU A 383 -15.00 13.84 -12.88
N ALA A 384 -16.14 13.92 -13.54
CA ALA A 384 -16.41 13.07 -14.72
C ALA A 384 -15.36 13.34 -15.81
N GLY A 385 -14.80 12.27 -16.37
CA GLY A 385 -13.76 12.36 -17.38
C GLY A 385 -12.34 12.41 -16.82
N THR A 386 -12.15 12.37 -15.48
CA THR A 386 -10.85 12.19 -14.84
C THR A 386 -10.70 10.78 -14.30
N ASP A 387 -9.48 10.29 -14.22
CA ASP A 387 -9.12 8.97 -13.67
C ASP A 387 -8.70 9.04 -12.19
N LYS A 388 -8.55 10.24 -11.63
CA LYS A 388 -8.10 10.46 -10.25
C LYS A 388 -9.16 11.08 -9.37
N GLY A 389 -9.15 10.67 -8.09
CA GLY A 389 -10.00 11.21 -7.05
C GLY A 389 -9.62 12.64 -6.70
N LEU A 390 -10.62 13.45 -6.36
CA LEU A 390 -10.44 14.74 -5.71
C LEU A 390 -9.85 14.54 -4.31
N ASP A 391 -9.22 15.57 -3.77
CA ASP A 391 -8.84 15.60 -2.37
C ASP A 391 -10.08 15.81 -1.49
N VAL A 392 -10.58 14.71 -0.91
CA VAL A 392 -11.85 14.68 -0.17
C VAL A 392 -11.57 14.76 1.32
N ARG A 393 -12.08 15.80 1.94
CA ARG A 393 -12.16 15.88 3.41
C ARG A 393 -13.48 15.26 3.88
N TRP A 394 -13.40 14.07 4.48
CA TRP A 394 -14.54 13.47 5.17
C TRP A 394 -14.76 14.19 6.50
N VAL A 395 -15.92 14.83 6.65
CA VAL A 395 -16.29 15.62 7.83
C VAL A 395 -16.83 14.71 8.94
N ASP A 396 -17.60 13.72 8.53
CA ASP A 396 -18.11 12.61 9.32
C ASP A 396 -18.28 11.36 8.42
N ASP A 397 -18.93 10.32 8.91
CA ASP A 397 -19.08 9.06 8.16
C ASP A 397 -19.95 9.16 6.91
N ASN A 398 -20.68 10.22 6.72
CA ASN A 398 -21.53 10.44 5.56
C ASN A 398 -21.23 11.74 4.80
N SER A 399 -20.65 12.73 5.47
CA SER A 399 -20.51 14.07 4.91
C SER A 399 -19.12 14.31 4.38
N TRP A 400 -19.04 14.83 3.18
CA TRP A 400 -17.78 15.15 2.51
C TRP A 400 -17.70 16.62 2.09
N GLU A 401 -16.48 17.10 1.93
CA GLU A 401 -16.15 18.40 1.38
C GLU A 401 -14.97 18.28 0.41
N VAL A 402 -15.09 18.94 -0.74
CA VAL A 402 -14.01 19.08 -1.74
C VAL A 402 -13.90 20.55 -2.15
N ASN A 403 -12.70 20.99 -2.51
CA ASN A 403 -12.52 22.30 -3.13
C ASN A 403 -12.53 22.15 -4.65
N LEU A 404 -13.50 22.78 -5.32
CA LEU A 404 -13.54 22.81 -6.78
C LEU A 404 -12.83 24.06 -7.31
N PRO A 405 -12.08 23.96 -8.40
CA PRO A 405 -11.45 25.10 -9.07
C PRO A 405 -12.52 25.99 -9.69
N VAL A 406 -12.28 27.28 -9.73
CA VAL A 406 -13.20 28.24 -10.35
C VAL A 406 -12.42 29.15 -11.28
N LYS A 407 -12.93 29.30 -12.52
CA LYS A 407 -12.45 30.24 -13.54
C LYS A 407 -13.51 31.32 -13.74
N SER A 408 -13.11 32.42 -14.36
CA SER A 408 -14.04 33.49 -14.71
C SER A 408 -15.15 32.99 -15.63
N GLY A 409 -16.40 33.39 -15.33
CA GLY A 409 -17.59 32.95 -16.03
C GLY A 409 -18.22 31.67 -15.49
N PRO A 410 -19.10 31.02 -16.26
CA PRO A 410 -19.77 29.79 -15.84
C PRO A 410 -18.83 28.61 -15.73
N ASN A 411 -18.90 27.87 -14.61
CA ASN A 411 -18.21 26.62 -14.39
C ASN A 411 -19.25 25.53 -14.11
N GLU A 412 -19.16 24.40 -14.81
CA GLU A 412 -20.03 23.24 -14.65
C GLU A 412 -19.21 22.01 -14.38
N TYR A 413 -19.55 21.29 -13.31
CA TYR A 413 -18.88 20.07 -12.87
C TYR A 413 -19.89 18.93 -12.81
N THR A 414 -19.44 17.74 -13.13
CA THR A 414 -20.15 16.51 -12.83
C THR A 414 -19.29 15.71 -11.84
N LEU A 415 -19.75 15.66 -10.60
CA LEU A 415 -19.11 14.90 -9.53
C LEU A 415 -19.63 13.47 -9.55
N GLN A 416 -18.74 12.51 -9.43
CA GLN A 416 -19.05 11.08 -9.41
C GLN A 416 -18.51 10.46 -8.12
N GLY A 417 -19.38 9.75 -7.40
CA GLY A 417 -18.98 8.85 -6.32
C GLY A 417 -18.58 7.51 -6.91
N ILE A 418 -17.37 7.08 -6.64
CA ILE A 418 -16.76 5.84 -7.17
C ILE A 418 -16.66 4.81 -6.05
N GLY A 419 -17.11 3.59 -6.32
CA GLY A 419 -17.05 2.47 -5.39
C GLY A 419 -15.68 1.78 -5.34
N PHE A 420 -15.60 0.74 -4.54
CA PHE A 420 -14.36 0.00 -4.28
C PHE A 420 -13.89 -0.85 -5.49
N GLY A 421 -14.80 -1.24 -6.37
CA GLY A 421 -14.54 -1.91 -7.64
C GLY A 421 -14.29 -0.96 -8.82
N GLY A 422 -14.38 0.37 -8.60
CA GLY A 422 -14.25 1.38 -9.64
C GLY A 422 -15.58 1.74 -10.34
N GLU A 423 -16.69 1.17 -9.91
CA GLU A 423 -18.03 1.45 -10.43
C GLU A 423 -18.53 2.84 -9.98
N ILE A 424 -19.37 3.46 -10.81
CA ILE A 424 -20.03 4.74 -10.47
C ILE A 424 -21.23 4.45 -9.58
N ILE A 425 -21.15 4.79 -8.30
CA ILE A 425 -22.25 4.69 -7.31
C ILE A 425 -23.30 5.78 -7.54
N GLY A 426 -22.87 6.97 -7.92
CA GLY A 426 -23.76 8.08 -8.20
C GLY A 426 -23.07 9.21 -8.93
N SER A 427 -23.87 10.06 -9.58
CA SER A 427 -23.38 11.20 -10.35
C SER A 427 -24.27 12.40 -10.11
N VAL A 428 -23.69 13.60 -9.91
CA VAL A 428 -24.42 14.83 -9.62
C VAL A 428 -23.75 16.03 -10.30
N LYS A 429 -24.56 16.92 -10.87
CA LYS A 429 -24.09 18.17 -11.46
C LYS A 429 -24.01 19.27 -10.41
N TYR A 430 -23.00 20.11 -10.52
CA TYR A 430 -22.80 21.32 -9.73
C TYR A 430 -22.32 22.45 -10.63
N SER A 431 -22.83 23.65 -10.45
CA SER A 431 -22.44 24.84 -11.20
C SER A 431 -22.11 26.01 -10.27
N VAL A 432 -21.19 26.86 -10.73
CA VAL A 432 -20.79 28.10 -10.06
C VAL A 432 -20.35 29.12 -11.10
N THR A 433 -20.61 30.42 -10.88
CA THR A 433 -20.11 31.50 -11.73
C THR A 433 -18.95 32.22 -11.04
N GLY A 434 -17.81 32.25 -11.69
CA GLY A 434 -16.63 32.99 -11.21
C GLY A 434 -16.70 34.45 -11.67
N ASN A 435 -16.75 35.38 -10.73
CA ASN A 435 -16.74 36.83 -10.98
C ASN A 435 -15.39 37.48 -10.64
N GLY A 436 -14.44 36.68 -10.07
CA GLY A 436 -13.12 37.13 -9.68
C GLY A 436 -12.20 37.44 -10.87
N SER A 437 -11.09 38.12 -10.58
CA SER A 437 -10.01 38.40 -11.55
C SER A 437 -8.91 37.34 -11.55
N ILE A 438 -9.02 36.33 -10.66
CA ILE A 438 -8.04 35.26 -10.47
C ILE A 438 -8.72 33.95 -10.82
N ASP A 439 -8.06 33.16 -11.69
CA ASP A 439 -8.51 31.84 -12.08
C ASP A 439 -7.72 30.76 -11.31
N SER A 440 -8.31 29.61 -11.09
CA SER A 440 -7.59 28.43 -10.59
C SER A 440 -6.60 27.91 -11.63
N ALA A 441 -5.51 27.31 -11.18
CA ALA A 441 -4.58 26.59 -12.05
C ALA A 441 -5.24 25.37 -12.69
N GLY A 442 -4.99 25.18 -13.98
CA GLY A 442 -5.45 24.06 -14.77
C GLY A 442 -4.63 23.89 -16.04
N PRO A 443 -4.80 22.79 -16.80
CA PRO A 443 -3.99 22.49 -17.99
C PRO A 443 -4.13 23.51 -19.11
N GLU A 444 -5.19 24.33 -19.10
CA GLU A 444 -5.43 25.36 -20.13
C GLU A 444 -4.78 26.71 -19.80
N ASN A 445 -4.27 26.93 -18.58
CA ASN A 445 -3.71 28.23 -18.16
C ASN A 445 -2.36 28.12 -17.43
N LEU A 446 -1.90 26.93 -17.11
CA LEU A 446 -0.60 26.70 -16.46
C LEU A 446 0.14 25.55 -17.15
N ALA A 447 1.41 25.73 -17.39
CA ALA A 447 2.29 24.68 -17.92
C ALA A 447 3.68 24.76 -17.28
N ILE A 448 4.39 23.61 -17.28
CA ILE A 448 5.83 23.59 -17.09
C ILE A 448 6.45 24.15 -18.38
N SER A 449 7.30 25.15 -18.27
CA SER A 449 7.94 25.79 -19.43
C SER A 449 9.41 25.43 -19.57
N GLU A 450 10.07 25.09 -18.47
CA GLU A 450 11.51 24.80 -18.50
C GLU A 450 11.89 23.93 -17.30
N ILE A 451 12.86 23.01 -17.51
CA ILE A 451 13.41 22.11 -16.48
C ILE A 451 14.93 22.15 -16.58
N HIS A 452 15.59 22.33 -15.44
CA HIS A 452 17.04 22.24 -15.36
C HIS A 452 17.42 21.12 -14.40
N TYR A 453 17.55 19.90 -14.95
CA TYR A 453 17.74 18.68 -14.17
C TYR A 453 19.21 18.28 -13.98
N HIS A 454 20.13 18.74 -14.85
CA HIS A 454 21.55 18.42 -14.77
C HIS A 454 22.44 19.66 -14.86
N PRO A 455 22.46 20.51 -13.82
CA PRO A 455 23.34 21.68 -13.77
C PRO A 455 24.81 21.29 -13.73
N ASN A 456 25.68 22.17 -14.22
CA ASN A 456 27.13 22.01 -14.09
C ASN A 456 27.53 21.84 -12.61
N PRO A 457 28.60 21.08 -12.31
CA PRO A 457 29.16 20.98 -10.97
C PRO A 457 29.40 22.35 -10.33
N PRO A 458 29.34 22.45 -9.00
CA PRO A 458 29.62 23.71 -8.30
C PRO A 458 31.06 24.17 -8.50
N SER A 459 31.25 25.47 -8.66
CA SER A 459 32.57 26.10 -8.68
C SER A 459 33.24 26.12 -7.31
N ASP A 460 34.54 26.36 -7.22
CA ASP A 460 35.27 26.47 -5.96
C ASP A 460 34.67 27.54 -5.03
N GLU A 461 34.17 28.65 -5.61
CA GLU A 461 33.49 29.69 -4.84
C GLU A 461 32.18 29.19 -4.25
N GLU A 462 31.34 28.49 -5.03
CA GLU A 462 30.08 27.91 -4.58
C GLU A 462 30.30 26.85 -3.49
N VAL A 463 31.31 26.00 -3.67
CA VAL A 463 31.72 25.00 -2.64
C VAL A 463 32.12 25.70 -1.35
N SER A 464 32.87 26.82 -1.42
CA SER A 464 33.29 27.58 -0.23
C SER A 464 32.09 28.19 0.51
N LEU A 465 30.97 28.41 -0.16
CA LEU A 465 29.70 28.89 0.42
C LEU A 465 28.80 27.75 0.92
N GLY A 466 29.24 26.48 0.78
CA GLY A 466 28.50 25.31 1.23
C GLY A 466 27.61 24.64 0.18
N PHE A 467 27.67 25.07 -1.07
CA PHE A 467 26.93 24.44 -2.18
C PHE A 467 27.82 23.37 -2.83
N THR A 468 27.71 22.12 -2.37
CA THR A 468 28.66 21.04 -2.68
C THR A 468 28.16 20.05 -3.73
N ASP A 469 26.88 20.10 -4.07
CA ASP A 469 26.23 19.18 -5.02
C ASP A 469 25.57 19.96 -6.16
N SER A 470 25.64 19.42 -7.38
CA SER A 470 25.01 20.02 -8.56
C SER A 470 23.49 20.09 -8.45
N SER A 471 22.86 19.13 -7.77
CA SER A 471 21.40 19.11 -7.54
C SER A 471 20.89 20.33 -6.79
N MET A 472 21.72 21.02 -6.01
CA MET A 472 21.36 22.27 -5.33
C MET A 472 21.02 23.41 -6.32
N PHE A 473 21.43 23.29 -7.58
CA PHE A 473 21.23 24.28 -8.64
C PHE A 473 20.14 23.91 -9.64
N GLU A 474 19.44 22.81 -9.42
CA GLU A 474 18.28 22.39 -10.21
C GLU A 474 17.10 23.33 -10.02
N TRP A 475 16.22 23.37 -11.02
CA TRP A 475 14.99 24.15 -10.94
C TRP A 475 13.96 23.76 -12.01
N ILE A 476 12.70 24.09 -11.76
CA ILE A 476 11.58 23.96 -12.68
C ILE A 476 10.92 25.33 -12.84
N GLU A 477 10.57 25.71 -14.08
CA GLU A 477 9.83 26.94 -14.37
C GLU A 477 8.39 26.63 -14.78
N LEU A 478 7.44 27.35 -14.19
CA LEU A 478 6.04 27.34 -14.59
C LEU A 478 5.70 28.65 -15.32
N VAL A 479 4.82 28.57 -16.32
CA VAL A 479 4.30 29.72 -17.06
C VAL A 479 2.79 29.81 -16.98
N ASN A 480 2.28 31.01 -16.69
CA ASN A 480 0.88 31.33 -16.88
C ASN A 480 0.63 31.63 -18.37
N MET A 481 -0.13 30.75 -19.02
CA MET A 481 -0.41 30.86 -20.47
C MET A 481 -1.55 31.84 -20.79
N SER A 482 -2.22 32.37 -19.79
CA SER A 482 -3.25 33.39 -20.02
C SER A 482 -2.64 34.76 -20.27
N ASP A 483 -3.12 35.46 -21.30
CA ASP A 483 -2.69 36.83 -21.64
C ASP A 483 -3.33 37.92 -20.75
N SER A 484 -4.39 37.58 -20.01
CA SER A 484 -5.21 38.56 -19.31
C SER A 484 -5.56 38.21 -17.88
N ARG A 485 -5.35 36.95 -17.45
CA ARG A 485 -5.82 36.45 -16.16
C ARG A 485 -4.66 36.08 -15.26
N THR A 486 -4.77 36.41 -13.98
CA THR A 486 -3.88 35.90 -12.95
C THR A 486 -4.31 34.48 -12.57
N VAL A 487 -3.36 33.57 -12.41
CA VAL A 487 -3.59 32.19 -11.99
C VAL A 487 -3.17 32.02 -10.53
N ASP A 488 -4.02 31.37 -9.76
CA ASP A 488 -3.75 30.97 -8.37
C ASP A 488 -3.03 29.62 -8.36
N LEU A 489 -1.79 29.62 -7.92
CA LEU A 489 -0.92 28.45 -7.81
C LEU A 489 -1.00 27.79 -6.41
N SER A 490 -1.83 28.28 -5.50
CA SER A 490 -1.96 27.74 -4.14
C SER A 490 -2.24 26.24 -4.19
N ASN A 491 -1.41 25.44 -3.51
CA ASN A 491 -1.52 23.98 -3.41
C ASN A 491 -1.43 23.24 -4.77
N VAL A 492 -0.96 23.87 -5.81
CA VAL A 492 -0.47 23.15 -7.02
C VAL A 492 0.74 22.33 -6.58
N ARG A 493 0.81 21.07 -6.99
CA ARG A 493 1.84 20.17 -6.48
C ARG A 493 2.43 19.24 -7.53
N PHE A 494 3.71 19.00 -7.40
CA PHE A 494 4.41 17.90 -8.02
C PHE A 494 4.22 16.64 -7.18
N VAL A 495 4.06 15.49 -7.82
CA VAL A 495 3.88 14.18 -7.15
C VAL A 495 4.76 13.09 -7.76
N ASN A 496 5.46 13.41 -8.83
CA ASN A 496 6.52 12.60 -9.43
C ASN A 496 7.61 13.53 -9.96
N GLY A 497 8.83 13.05 -10.02
CA GLY A 497 10.04 13.78 -10.24
C GLY A 497 10.52 14.42 -8.94
N ILE A 498 9.77 15.34 -8.42
CA ILE A 498 9.96 15.93 -7.08
C ILE A 498 8.66 15.87 -6.28
N ASP A 499 8.76 15.85 -4.97
CA ASP A 499 7.63 16.06 -4.05
C ASP A 499 7.66 17.51 -3.57
N PHE A 500 6.77 18.32 -4.11
CA PHE A 500 6.73 19.75 -3.76
C PHE A 500 5.32 20.34 -3.94
N THR A 501 4.84 21.00 -2.90
CA THR A 501 3.56 21.74 -2.93
C THR A 501 3.83 23.23 -2.90
N ILE A 502 3.28 23.97 -3.86
CA ILE A 502 3.39 25.42 -3.94
C ILE A 502 2.62 26.05 -2.77
N PRO A 503 3.23 26.97 -1.99
CA PRO A 503 2.59 27.59 -0.84
C PRO A 503 1.31 28.36 -1.19
N SER A 504 0.35 28.34 -0.26
CA SER A 504 -0.87 29.11 -0.37
C SER A 504 -0.63 30.61 -0.55
N GLY A 505 -1.41 31.27 -1.39
CA GLY A 505 -1.28 32.68 -1.71
C GLY A 505 -0.31 32.99 -2.83
N THR A 506 0.29 31.99 -3.47
CA THR A 506 1.16 32.17 -4.65
C THR A 506 0.32 32.47 -5.87
N LEU A 507 0.46 33.68 -6.43
CA LEU A 507 -0.26 34.15 -7.60
C LEU A 507 0.70 34.41 -8.75
N LEU A 508 0.33 34.00 -9.97
CA LEU A 508 1.10 34.20 -11.18
C LEU A 508 0.33 35.07 -12.18
N GLY A 509 0.80 36.28 -12.41
CA GLY A 509 0.18 37.24 -13.34
C GLY A 509 0.16 36.75 -14.80
N PRO A 510 -0.64 37.41 -15.67
CA PRO A 510 -0.77 37.04 -17.09
C PRO A 510 0.59 36.99 -17.81
N GLY A 511 0.86 35.90 -18.53
CA GLY A 511 2.09 35.69 -19.30
C GLY A 511 3.38 35.64 -18.45
N LYS A 512 3.25 35.62 -17.12
CA LYS A 512 4.40 35.57 -16.20
C LYS A 512 4.90 34.15 -15.99
N ARG A 513 6.15 34.07 -15.56
CA ARG A 513 6.85 32.84 -15.24
C ARG A 513 7.31 32.86 -13.79
N ILE A 514 7.38 31.70 -13.17
CA ILE A 514 7.89 31.50 -11.80
C ILE A 514 8.81 30.29 -11.77
N VAL A 515 10.00 30.47 -11.20
CA VAL A 515 10.98 29.40 -11.01
C VAL A 515 10.85 28.83 -9.62
N ILE A 516 10.83 27.51 -9.54
CA ILE A 516 10.83 26.71 -8.31
C ILE A 516 12.22 26.09 -8.20
N PRO A 517 13.09 26.57 -7.31
CA PRO A 517 14.48 26.11 -7.21
C PRO A 517 14.62 24.90 -6.27
N ALA A 518 15.59 24.04 -6.52
CA ALA A 518 16.01 23.02 -5.58
C ALA A 518 16.51 23.66 -4.27
N ASN A 519 17.36 24.68 -4.40
CA ASN A 519 17.84 25.46 -3.25
C ASN A 519 17.84 26.96 -3.61
N VAL A 520 17.06 27.74 -2.89
CA VAL A 520 16.90 29.20 -3.13
C VAL A 520 18.21 29.95 -3.03
N ALA A 521 19.06 29.61 -2.08
CA ALA A 521 20.34 30.31 -1.88
C ALA A 521 21.34 29.97 -2.99
N ALA A 522 21.45 28.69 -3.35
CA ALA A 522 22.29 28.24 -4.45
C ALA A 522 21.83 28.84 -5.79
N PHE A 523 20.53 28.85 -6.05
CA PHE A 523 19.97 29.49 -7.25
C PHE A 523 20.37 30.96 -7.35
N LYS A 524 20.18 31.74 -6.27
CA LYS A 524 20.54 33.17 -6.22
C LYS A 524 22.03 33.39 -6.43
N GLN A 525 22.86 32.51 -5.91
CA GLN A 525 24.31 32.59 -6.07
C GLN A 525 24.73 32.40 -7.54
N ARG A 526 24.18 31.39 -8.22
CA ARG A 526 24.59 31.02 -9.58
C ARG A 526 23.88 31.85 -10.67
N TYR A 527 22.54 31.99 -10.54
CA TYR A 527 21.71 32.59 -11.60
C TYR A 527 21.26 34.02 -11.27
N GLY A 528 21.57 34.51 -10.07
CA GLY A 528 21.21 35.84 -9.62
C GLY A 528 19.79 35.95 -9.07
N ASN A 529 19.43 37.17 -8.71
CA ASN A 529 18.07 37.46 -8.24
C ASN A 529 17.15 37.71 -9.42
N LEU A 530 16.16 36.88 -9.60
CA LEU A 530 15.08 37.16 -10.56
C LEU A 530 14.17 38.27 -10.01
N ASN A 531 13.84 39.25 -10.88
CA ASN A 531 13.04 40.39 -10.50
C ASN A 531 11.54 40.05 -10.41
N ASN A 532 10.78 40.80 -9.58
CA ASN A 532 9.32 40.84 -9.57
C ASN A 532 8.58 39.53 -9.25
N GLY A 533 9.09 38.72 -8.32
CA GLY A 533 8.37 37.51 -7.86
C GLY A 533 8.45 36.34 -8.81
N SER A 534 9.43 36.37 -9.76
CA SER A 534 9.67 35.25 -10.69
C SER A 534 10.47 34.09 -10.07
N LEU A 535 10.90 34.20 -8.83
CA LEU A 535 11.55 33.13 -8.06
C LEU A 535 10.71 32.81 -6.83
N LEU A 536 10.30 31.56 -6.70
CA LEU A 536 9.65 31.08 -5.48
C LEU A 536 10.67 31.02 -4.34
N ASN A 537 10.34 31.60 -3.19
CA ASN A 537 11.24 31.62 -2.03
C ASN A 537 11.09 30.37 -1.16
N HIS A 538 10.95 29.22 -1.80
CA HIS A 538 10.85 27.89 -1.18
C HIS A 538 11.65 26.90 -2.01
N SER A 539 12.42 26.05 -1.35
CA SER A 539 13.26 25.02 -1.96
C SER A 539 12.50 23.70 -2.03
N PHE A 540 12.66 22.91 -3.10
CA PHE A 540 12.16 21.56 -3.14
C PHE A 540 13.17 20.53 -2.63
N LEU A 541 14.47 20.76 -2.74
CA LEU A 541 15.49 19.84 -2.22
C LEU A 541 15.36 19.71 -0.71
N ASP A 542 15.22 18.46 -0.25
CA ASP A 542 15.16 18.15 1.19
C ASP A 542 16.54 18.16 1.86
N SER A 543 16.56 18.01 3.19
CA SER A 543 17.80 18.01 3.98
C SER A 543 18.72 16.83 3.67
N ASP A 544 18.16 15.73 3.19
CA ASP A 544 18.86 14.48 2.92
C ASP A 544 19.36 14.41 1.46
N GLY A 545 18.96 15.38 0.63
CA GLY A 545 19.35 15.48 -0.78
C GLY A 545 18.68 14.47 -1.71
N ASN A 546 17.56 13.87 -1.28
CA ASN A 546 16.87 12.83 -2.02
C ASN A 546 15.78 13.39 -2.95
N ASN A 547 15.12 14.49 -2.55
CA ASN A 547 14.09 15.15 -3.35
C ASN A 547 14.73 16.05 -4.42
N LYS A 548 15.13 15.46 -5.54
CA LYS A 548 15.85 16.10 -6.65
C LYS A 548 15.44 15.50 -7.98
N LEU A 549 15.73 16.18 -9.07
CA LEU A 549 15.51 15.68 -10.43
C LEU A 549 16.52 14.60 -10.80
N SER A 550 16.09 13.59 -11.56
CA SER A 550 16.97 12.51 -12.04
C SER A 550 17.81 12.98 -13.22
N ASN A 551 19.13 12.75 -13.18
CA ASN A 551 20.02 13.04 -14.30
C ASN A 551 19.85 12.08 -15.49
N SER A 552 19.23 10.90 -15.28
CA SER A 552 19.02 9.89 -16.32
C SER A 552 17.58 9.84 -16.86
N GLY A 553 16.80 10.89 -16.59
CA GLY A 553 15.40 10.96 -17.00
C GLY A 553 14.44 10.43 -15.93
N GLU A 554 13.23 10.99 -15.94
CA GLU A 554 12.14 10.56 -15.08
C GLU A 554 10.80 11.14 -15.52
N ARG A 555 9.73 10.65 -14.92
CA ARG A 555 8.37 11.18 -15.11
C ARG A 555 8.10 12.33 -14.17
N ILE A 556 7.63 13.46 -14.71
CA ILE A 556 7.17 14.61 -13.94
C ILE A 556 5.66 14.72 -14.03
N VAL A 557 5.01 14.85 -12.87
CA VAL A 557 3.56 15.01 -12.79
C VAL A 557 3.22 16.23 -11.94
N LEU A 558 2.47 17.16 -12.53
CA LEU A 558 1.98 18.38 -11.88
C LEU A 558 0.46 18.34 -11.77
N TYR A 559 -0.07 18.48 -10.56
CA TYR A 559 -1.50 18.56 -10.27
C TYR A 559 -1.93 19.94 -9.80
N SER A 560 -3.14 20.33 -10.19
CA SER A 560 -3.85 21.44 -9.54
C SER A 560 -4.20 21.11 -8.10
N ALA A 561 -4.60 22.12 -7.32
CA ALA A 561 -5.12 21.94 -5.96
C ALA A 561 -6.33 20.98 -5.87
N ALA A 562 -7.04 20.76 -6.98
CA ALA A 562 -8.16 19.84 -7.08
C ALA A 562 -7.81 18.48 -7.70
N ASN A 563 -6.53 18.09 -7.72
CA ASN A 563 -6.03 16.85 -8.33
C ASN A 563 -6.31 16.70 -9.84
N ILE A 564 -6.51 17.80 -10.54
CA ILE A 564 -6.61 17.78 -12.00
C ILE A 564 -5.18 17.80 -12.55
N THR A 565 -4.86 16.87 -13.44
CA THR A 565 -3.55 16.82 -14.10
C THR A 565 -3.34 18.07 -14.94
N ILE A 566 -2.26 18.81 -14.65
CA ILE A 566 -1.82 19.97 -15.41
C ILE A 566 -0.78 19.54 -16.44
N SER A 567 0.22 18.76 -16.00
CA SER A 567 1.27 18.19 -16.86
C SER A 567 1.59 16.78 -16.39
N ASP A 568 1.85 15.87 -17.32
CA ASP A 568 2.25 14.48 -17.04
C ASP A 568 3.08 13.99 -18.23
N PHE A 569 4.40 13.96 -18.07
CA PHE A 569 5.34 13.56 -19.11
C PHE A 569 6.63 13.02 -18.49
N SER A 570 7.39 12.27 -19.30
CA SER A 570 8.75 11.86 -18.96
C SER A 570 9.75 12.60 -19.80
N TYR A 571 10.90 12.95 -19.22
CA TYR A 571 12.08 13.40 -19.96
C TYR A 571 13.17 12.34 -19.84
N GLU A 572 14.10 12.36 -20.78
CA GLU A 572 15.25 11.44 -20.86
C GLU A 572 16.53 12.21 -21.12
N ASP A 573 17.68 11.63 -20.78
CA ASP A 573 19.02 12.17 -21.06
C ASP A 573 19.53 11.83 -22.46
N ASP A 574 18.92 10.83 -23.12
CA ASP A 574 19.25 10.31 -24.44
C ASP A 574 18.35 10.89 -25.56
N ARG A 575 18.78 10.73 -26.81
CA ARG A 575 17.98 11.12 -27.98
C ARG A 575 16.65 10.39 -28.05
N PRO A 576 15.54 11.05 -28.42
CA PRO A 576 15.43 12.33 -29.14
C PRO A 576 15.57 13.61 -28.30
N TRP A 577 15.74 13.52 -26.99
CA TRP A 577 15.92 14.68 -26.12
C TRP A 577 17.25 15.42 -26.41
N PRO A 578 17.32 16.75 -26.17
CA PRO A 578 18.53 17.52 -26.35
C PRO A 578 19.67 17.11 -25.41
N VAL A 579 20.65 16.38 -25.88
CA VAL A 579 21.80 15.91 -25.07
C VAL A 579 22.62 17.05 -24.43
N SER A 580 22.47 18.29 -24.89
CA SER A 580 23.10 19.44 -24.23
C SER A 580 22.55 19.74 -22.84
N ALA A 581 21.35 19.28 -22.54
CA ALA A 581 20.74 19.42 -21.21
C ALA A 581 21.31 18.43 -20.19
N ASP A 582 21.80 17.27 -20.65
CA ASP A 582 22.41 16.27 -19.77
C ASP A 582 23.80 16.66 -19.28
N THR A 583 24.72 17.05 -20.17
CA THR A 583 26.13 17.30 -19.81
C THR A 583 26.63 18.71 -20.08
N GLY A 584 25.81 19.53 -20.70
CA GLY A 584 26.18 20.89 -21.12
C GLY A 584 25.81 22.00 -20.11
N GLY A 585 25.10 21.67 -19.05
CA GLY A 585 24.59 22.66 -18.09
C GLY A 585 23.49 23.57 -18.66
N TYR A 586 22.80 23.10 -19.72
CA TYR A 586 21.62 23.76 -20.29
C TYR A 586 20.34 23.16 -19.71
N SER A 587 19.26 23.94 -19.77
CA SER A 587 17.91 23.48 -19.39
C SER A 587 17.16 22.89 -20.60
N LEU A 588 16.14 22.10 -20.35
CA LEU A 588 15.12 21.71 -21.32
C LEU A 588 14.02 22.76 -21.35
N THR A 589 13.77 23.36 -22.50
CA THR A 589 12.71 24.38 -22.65
C THR A 589 11.59 23.84 -23.52
N LEU A 590 10.35 23.89 -23.04
CA LEU A 590 9.18 23.53 -23.83
C LEU A 590 8.93 24.57 -24.92
N MET A 591 8.96 24.15 -26.19
CA MET A 591 8.84 25.06 -27.33
C MET A 591 7.44 25.67 -27.49
N MET A 592 6.41 24.91 -27.11
CA MET A 592 5.00 25.36 -27.12
C MET A 592 4.33 25.03 -25.78
N PRO A 593 4.38 25.93 -24.79
CA PRO A 593 3.67 25.76 -23.53
C PRO A 593 2.17 25.51 -23.78
N GLY A 594 1.61 24.48 -23.15
CA GLY A 594 0.22 24.07 -23.34
C GLY A 594 0.00 22.95 -24.37
N ASN A 595 1.02 22.59 -25.14
CA ASN A 595 1.03 21.31 -25.85
C ASN A 595 1.50 20.24 -24.86
N ASN A 596 0.60 19.34 -24.44
CA ASN A 596 0.91 18.29 -23.48
C ASN A 596 1.59 17.06 -24.13
N ASP A 597 2.09 17.18 -25.37
CA ASP A 597 2.87 16.14 -26.02
C ASP A 597 4.37 16.44 -25.87
N PRO A 598 5.07 15.79 -24.94
CA PRO A 598 6.48 16.01 -24.67
C PRO A 598 7.40 15.52 -25.81
N SER A 599 6.88 14.72 -26.75
CA SER A 599 7.67 14.26 -27.91
C SER A 599 7.96 15.38 -28.92
N GLU A 600 7.37 16.57 -28.73
CA GLU A 600 7.62 17.77 -29.56
C GLU A 600 8.47 18.83 -28.82
N ALA A 601 9.12 18.47 -27.68
CA ALA A 601 10.00 19.37 -26.91
C ALA A 601 11.37 19.58 -27.59
#